data_f44e2a355e1b73dc848a14f7efd1164d
#
_entry.id   f44e2a355e1b73dc848a14f7efd1164d
#
_cell.length_a   1.000
_cell.length_b   1.000
_cell.length_c   1.000
_cell.angle_alpha   90.00
_cell.angle_beta   90.00
_cell.angle_gamma   90.00
#
_symmetry.space_group_name_H-M   'P 1'
#
loop_
_entity.id
_entity.type
_entity.pdbx_description
1 polymer ?
#
loop_
_entity_poly.entity_id
_entity_poly.type
_entity_poly.pdbx_seq_one_letter_code
_entity_poly.pdbx_strand_id
1 'polypeptide(L)'
;HQLLFDYQYWNKDGTGSAIQTELKAEGRLGGQGKLERFKELCASTGSDLFLGVNVNNLYKSRWGYGKKADAASSIQKNPAMQYTYNLTTLQANVSTPSFLLTPNKVLAACEKLAAAKGSGFTGLSTHTLAELLYSDFGSKGMARDAAQAVWTEALAALAKKGDLLVTGGNAYALPYASFVTDTPTTSSAFLSEKTAVPFYQIVLHGVLPLSGEAANDQSDP
;
A
#
# COMPACT_ATOMS: atom_id res chain seq x y z
N HIS A 1 -2.22 26.80 -3.06
CA HIS A 1 -1.70 25.56 -2.48
C HIS A 1 -2.34 24.40 -3.22
N GLN A 2 -1.51 23.55 -3.79
CA GLN A 2 -1.95 22.32 -4.43
C GLN A 2 -2.26 21.29 -3.30
N LEU A 3 -3.47 20.69 -3.32
CA LEU A 3 -3.85 19.67 -2.37
C LEU A 3 -3.62 18.30 -2.99
N LEU A 4 -3.20 17.35 -2.16
CA LEU A 4 -3.11 15.94 -2.52
C LEU A 4 -4.11 15.16 -1.66
N PHE A 5 -4.99 14.42 -2.32
CA PHE A 5 -5.96 13.54 -1.67
C PHE A 5 -5.54 12.09 -1.87
N ASP A 6 -5.27 11.39 -0.78
CA ASP A 6 -5.15 9.93 -0.77
C ASP A 6 -6.50 9.33 -0.33
N TYR A 7 -7.34 8.93 -1.30
CA TYR A 7 -8.68 8.45 -1.03
C TYR A 7 -8.67 6.95 -0.76
N GLN A 8 -8.67 6.61 0.52
CA GLN A 8 -8.74 5.23 1.00
C GLN A 8 -10.20 4.74 1.10
N TYR A 9 -10.41 3.43 1.11
CA TYR A 9 -11.73 2.76 1.29
C TYR A 9 -12.82 3.16 0.28
N TRP A 10 -12.48 3.81 -0.83
CA TRP A 10 -13.41 4.25 -1.87
C TRP A 10 -14.03 3.11 -2.68
N ASN A 11 -13.36 1.98 -2.74
CA ASN A 11 -13.69 0.84 -3.59
C ASN A 11 -14.69 -0.10 -2.92
N LYS A 12 -15.34 -0.90 -3.75
CA LYS A 12 -16.24 -1.98 -3.30
C LYS A 12 -15.49 -2.90 -2.32
N ASP A 13 -16.11 -3.16 -1.18
CA ASP A 13 -15.59 -3.95 -0.06
C ASP A 13 -14.48 -3.26 0.77
N GLY A 14 -14.11 -2.03 0.46
CA GLY A 14 -13.08 -1.25 1.17
C GLY A 14 -11.64 -1.73 0.91
N THR A 15 -10.67 -0.86 1.13
CA THR A 15 -9.24 -1.15 0.90
C THR A 15 -8.70 -2.25 1.83
N GLY A 16 -9.30 -2.42 3.01
CA GLY A 16 -8.89 -3.39 4.03
C GLY A 16 -9.64 -4.73 4.00
N SER A 17 -10.36 -5.09 2.95
CA SER A 17 -11.17 -6.32 2.97
C SER A 17 -10.83 -7.35 1.90
N ALA A 18 -10.65 -6.94 0.67
CA ALA A 18 -10.41 -7.83 -0.46
C ALA A 18 -9.29 -7.31 -1.35
N ILE A 19 -8.61 -8.24 -2.03
CA ILE A 19 -7.64 -7.89 -3.07
C ILE A 19 -8.36 -7.19 -4.22
N GLN A 20 -7.82 -6.04 -4.61
CA GLN A 20 -8.35 -5.24 -5.69
C GLN A 20 -7.76 -5.64 -7.03
N THR A 21 -8.64 -5.84 -8.00
CA THR A 21 -8.28 -6.15 -9.39
C THR A 21 -9.07 -5.31 -10.38
N GLU A 22 -9.90 -4.39 -9.86
CA GLU A 22 -10.76 -3.49 -10.66
C GLU A 22 -10.93 -2.15 -9.92
N LEU A 23 -11.21 -1.10 -10.67
CA LEU A 23 -11.45 0.25 -10.14
C LEU A 23 -12.96 0.51 -10.05
N LYS A 24 -13.61 -0.13 -9.07
CA LYS A 24 -15.07 -0.04 -8.87
C LYS A 24 -15.38 0.61 -7.53
N ALA A 25 -16.10 1.73 -7.57
CA ALA A 25 -16.48 2.47 -6.38
C ALA A 25 -17.54 1.73 -5.52
N GLU A 26 -17.50 1.96 -4.21
CA GLU A 26 -18.47 1.43 -3.25
C GLU A 26 -19.82 2.14 -3.40
N GLY A 27 -20.88 1.36 -3.54
CA GLY A 27 -22.24 1.88 -3.74
C GLY A 27 -22.75 2.72 -2.58
N ARG A 28 -22.36 2.37 -1.33
CA ARG A 28 -22.75 3.12 -0.11
C ARG A 28 -22.14 4.52 -0.04
N LEU A 29 -21.01 4.73 -0.73
CA LEU A 29 -20.37 6.05 -0.87
C LEU A 29 -20.92 6.85 -2.07
N GLY A 30 -22.02 6.39 -2.67
CA GLY A 30 -22.64 7.00 -3.83
C GLY A 30 -22.19 6.42 -5.18
N GLY A 31 -21.37 5.37 -5.15
CA GLY A 31 -20.96 4.60 -6.33
C GLY A 31 -20.10 5.38 -7.32
N GLN A 32 -20.01 4.85 -8.53
CA GLN A 32 -19.15 5.40 -9.57
C GLN A 32 -19.49 6.87 -9.91
N GLY A 33 -20.79 7.22 -9.93
CA GLY A 33 -21.20 8.60 -10.29
C GLY A 33 -20.70 9.65 -9.30
N LYS A 34 -20.62 9.35 -7.99
CA LYS A 34 -20.07 10.28 -7.01
C LYS A 34 -18.55 10.33 -7.07
N LEU A 35 -17.90 9.21 -7.36
CA LEU A 35 -16.46 9.18 -7.58
C LEU A 35 -16.07 10.05 -8.80
N GLU A 36 -16.80 9.95 -9.90
CA GLU A 36 -16.53 10.78 -11.09
C GLU A 36 -16.67 12.27 -10.78
N ARG A 37 -17.71 12.68 -10.05
CA ARG A 37 -17.87 14.07 -9.62
C ARG A 37 -16.73 14.54 -8.71
N PHE A 38 -16.21 13.68 -7.85
CA PHE A 38 -15.07 14.01 -6.99
C PHE A 38 -13.79 14.17 -7.83
N LYS A 39 -13.58 13.32 -8.82
CA LYS A 39 -12.47 13.47 -9.78
C LYS A 39 -12.54 14.81 -10.54
N GLU A 40 -13.74 15.17 -11.04
CA GLU A 40 -13.97 16.45 -11.71
C GLU A 40 -13.68 17.65 -10.79
N LEU A 41 -14.09 17.55 -9.52
CA LEU A 41 -13.80 18.59 -8.53
C LEU A 41 -12.30 18.73 -8.29
N CYS A 42 -11.56 17.64 -8.09
CA CYS A 42 -10.12 17.66 -7.91
C CYS A 42 -9.43 18.28 -9.15
N ALA A 43 -9.82 17.86 -10.34
CA ALA A 43 -9.28 18.43 -11.58
C ALA A 43 -9.56 19.94 -11.71
N SER A 44 -10.78 20.39 -11.35
CA SER A 44 -11.15 21.82 -11.44
C SER A 44 -10.41 22.69 -10.43
N THR A 45 -9.97 22.13 -9.32
CA THR A 45 -9.21 22.84 -8.25
C THR A 45 -7.69 22.68 -8.41
N GLY A 46 -7.21 21.94 -9.42
CA GLY A 46 -5.79 21.63 -9.59
C GLY A 46 -5.23 20.76 -8.47
N SER A 47 -6.08 19.92 -7.86
CA SER A 47 -5.70 19.02 -6.76
C SER A 47 -5.39 17.64 -7.29
N ASP A 48 -4.40 16.98 -6.70
CA ASP A 48 -4.05 15.59 -7.02
C ASP A 48 -4.96 14.62 -6.27
N LEU A 49 -5.43 13.59 -6.98
CA LEU A 49 -6.25 12.53 -6.43
C LEU A 49 -5.59 11.17 -6.65
N PHE A 50 -5.23 10.51 -5.57
CA PHE A 50 -4.74 9.14 -5.56
C PHE A 50 -5.82 8.22 -5.00
N LEU A 51 -6.01 7.07 -5.64
CA LEU A 51 -6.97 6.06 -5.23
C LEU A 51 -6.24 4.91 -4.52
N GLY A 52 -6.52 4.74 -3.23
CA GLY A 52 -5.92 3.69 -2.40
C GLY A 52 -6.27 2.29 -2.89
N VAL A 53 -5.26 1.42 -3.02
CA VAL A 53 -5.44 0.04 -3.46
C VAL A 53 -4.77 -0.95 -2.53
N ASN A 54 -5.44 -2.09 -2.31
CA ASN A 54 -4.91 -3.23 -1.57
C ASN A 54 -4.68 -4.41 -2.53
N VAL A 55 -3.43 -4.80 -2.70
CA VAL A 55 -3.01 -5.85 -3.65
C VAL A 55 -2.29 -7.02 -2.99
N ASN A 56 -1.92 -6.92 -1.72
CA ASN A 56 -1.10 -7.92 -1.02
C ASN A 56 -1.70 -8.46 0.29
N ASN A 57 -2.60 -7.72 0.95
CA ASN A 57 -3.20 -8.12 2.23
C ASN A 57 -4.62 -8.66 2.04
N LEU A 58 -4.81 -9.95 2.29
CA LEU A 58 -6.09 -10.63 2.13
C LEU A 58 -6.81 -10.74 3.49
N TYR A 59 -7.79 -9.88 3.73
CA TYR A 59 -8.65 -9.93 4.93
C TYR A 59 -9.82 -10.90 4.77
N LYS A 60 -10.37 -11.00 3.55
CA LYS A 60 -11.46 -11.92 3.20
C LYS A 60 -11.13 -12.68 1.92
N SER A 61 -11.46 -13.96 1.88
CA SER A 61 -11.38 -14.74 0.65
C SER A 61 -12.37 -14.21 -0.39
N ARG A 62 -11.91 -14.10 -1.62
CA ARG A 62 -12.70 -13.76 -2.80
C ARG A 62 -12.37 -14.74 -3.90
N TRP A 63 -13.22 -14.85 -4.92
CA TRP A 63 -12.94 -15.74 -6.05
C TRP A 63 -11.58 -15.42 -6.68
N GLY A 64 -10.73 -16.44 -6.79
CA GLY A 64 -9.36 -16.32 -7.26
C GLY A 64 -8.31 -15.91 -6.20
N TYR A 65 -8.76 -15.61 -4.96
CA TYR A 65 -7.90 -15.25 -3.83
C TYR A 65 -8.39 -15.90 -2.53
N GLY A 66 -7.79 -17.01 -2.16
CA GLY A 66 -8.16 -17.79 -0.97
C GLY A 66 -7.12 -17.71 0.13
N LYS A 67 -7.57 -17.49 1.38
CA LYS A 67 -6.68 -17.37 2.56
C LYS A 67 -5.76 -18.58 2.78
N LYS A 68 -6.17 -19.78 2.35
CA LYS A 68 -5.35 -21.00 2.48
C LYS A 68 -4.58 -21.33 1.20
N ALA A 69 -5.19 -21.09 0.03
CA ALA A 69 -4.63 -21.54 -1.25
C ALA A 69 -3.62 -20.54 -1.83
N ASP A 70 -3.82 -19.25 -1.56
CA ASP A 70 -3.06 -18.18 -2.21
C ASP A 70 -2.25 -17.34 -1.20
N ALA A 71 -2.32 -17.66 0.09
CA ALA A 71 -1.46 -17.03 1.09
C ALA A 71 -0.04 -17.58 1.01
N ALA A 72 0.93 -16.68 1.16
CA ALA A 72 2.32 -17.04 1.39
C ALA A 72 2.44 -17.89 2.67
N SER A 73 3.44 -18.74 2.74
CA SER A 73 3.70 -19.59 3.90
C SER A 73 4.80 -19.01 4.78
N SER A 74 4.60 -19.08 6.08
CA SER A 74 5.66 -18.82 7.05
C SER A 74 6.71 -19.94 7.02
N ILE A 75 7.81 -19.77 7.76
CA ILE A 75 8.85 -20.80 7.90
C ILE A 75 8.30 -22.11 8.53
N GLN A 76 7.26 -22.01 9.36
CA GLN A 76 6.57 -23.17 9.95
C GLN A 76 5.54 -23.81 9.01
N LYS A 77 5.46 -23.37 7.74
CA LYS A 77 4.50 -23.84 6.74
C LYS A 77 3.03 -23.49 7.05
N ASN A 78 2.79 -22.57 7.97
CA ASN A 78 1.47 -21.98 8.21
C ASN A 78 1.27 -20.77 7.26
N PRO A 79 0.02 -20.39 6.94
CA PRO A 79 -0.24 -19.16 6.19
C PRO A 79 0.38 -17.95 6.90
N ALA A 80 1.12 -17.14 6.14
CA ALA A 80 1.72 -15.92 6.67
C ALA A 80 0.63 -14.89 6.98
N MET A 81 0.63 -14.39 8.21
CA MET A 81 -0.36 -13.45 8.73
C MET A 81 0.30 -12.17 9.22
N GLN A 82 -0.39 -11.07 9.03
CA GLN A 82 -0.08 -9.77 9.58
C GLN A 82 -1.21 -9.34 10.51
N TYR A 83 -0.86 -8.78 11.65
CA TYR A 83 -1.81 -8.29 12.65
C TYR A 83 -1.74 -6.77 12.71
N THR A 84 -2.88 -6.13 12.87
CA THR A 84 -2.94 -4.72 13.28
C THR A 84 -2.78 -4.66 14.80
N TYR A 85 -2.18 -3.58 15.28
CA TYR A 85 -2.04 -3.35 16.72
C TYR A 85 -3.05 -2.31 17.18
N ASN A 86 -3.60 -2.52 18.36
CA ASN A 86 -4.36 -1.49 19.04
C ASN A 86 -3.36 -0.51 19.67
N LEU A 87 -3.38 0.74 19.20
CA LEU A 87 -2.43 1.76 19.66
C LEU A 87 -2.58 2.10 21.15
N THR A 88 -3.79 1.93 21.72
CA THR A 88 -4.02 2.19 23.15
C THR A 88 -3.49 1.09 24.05
N THR A 89 -3.63 -0.17 23.63
CA THR A 89 -3.23 -1.35 24.46
C THR A 89 -1.90 -1.93 24.03
N LEU A 90 -1.34 -1.53 22.90
CA LEU A 90 -0.14 -2.09 22.24
C LEU A 90 -0.24 -3.61 21.99
N GLN A 91 -1.46 -4.14 21.96
CA GLN A 91 -1.72 -5.56 21.73
C GLN A 91 -2.09 -5.82 20.28
N ALA A 92 -1.60 -6.93 19.75
CA ALA A 92 -1.99 -7.39 18.42
C ALA A 92 -3.48 -7.78 18.39
N ASN A 93 -4.20 -7.29 17.38
CA ASN A 93 -5.57 -7.69 17.13
C ASN A 93 -5.59 -9.06 16.44
N VAL A 94 -5.55 -10.12 17.24
CA VAL A 94 -5.51 -11.50 16.75
C VAL A 94 -6.84 -12.00 16.17
N SER A 95 -7.94 -11.26 16.39
CA SER A 95 -9.27 -11.65 15.90
C SER A 95 -9.46 -11.36 14.41
N THR A 96 -8.72 -10.40 13.84
CA THR A 96 -8.86 -9.97 12.46
C THR A 96 -7.53 -9.90 11.71
N PRO A 97 -6.78 -11.04 11.58
CA PRO A 97 -5.54 -11.04 10.83
C PRO A 97 -5.79 -10.85 9.34
N SER A 98 -4.87 -10.17 8.66
CA SER A 98 -4.74 -10.26 7.20
C SER A 98 -3.76 -11.38 6.84
N PHE A 99 -3.97 -11.99 5.68
CA PHE A 99 -3.08 -13.00 5.13
C PHE A 99 -2.26 -12.37 4.00
N LEU A 100 -0.97 -12.61 3.99
CA LEU A 100 -0.11 -12.11 2.93
C LEU A 100 -0.23 -13.01 1.70
N LEU A 101 -0.49 -12.44 0.54
CA LEU A 101 -0.55 -13.19 -0.72
C LEU A 101 0.83 -13.70 -1.14
N THR A 102 0.86 -14.82 -1.87
CA THR A 102 2.09 -15.24 -2.58
C THR A 102 2.55 -14.15 -3.55
N PRO A 103 3.87 -13.92 -3.73
CA PRO A 103 4.39 -12.87 -4.61
C PRO A 103 3.79 -12.88 -6.02
N ASN A 104 3.68 -14.04 -6.64
CA ASN A 104 3.10 -14.16 -7.99
C ASN A 104 1.62 -13.74 -8.05
N LYS A 105 0.85 -13.93 -6.97
CA LYS A 105 -0.54 -13.47 -6.90
C LYS A 105 -0.63 -11.96 -6.72
N VAL A 106 0.31 -11.36 -6.00
CA VAL A 106 0.44 -9.90 -5.89
C VAL A 106 0.69 -9.29 -7.26
N LEU A 107 1.67 -9.79 -8.02
CA LEU A 107 1.95 -9.33 -9.37
C LEU A 107 0.71 -9.45 -10.28
N ALA A 108 0.06 -10.62 -10.29
CA ALA A 108 -1.13 -10.84 -11.10
C ALA A 108 -2.30 -9.90 -10.71
N ALA A 109 -2.42 -9.52 -9.44
CA ALA A 109 -3.40 -8.54 -9.00
C ALA A 109 -3.07 -7.13 -9.51
N CYS A 110 -1.80 -6.72 -9.43
CA CYS A 110 -1.32 -5.44 -9.93
C CYS A 110 -1.48 -5.31 -11.45
N GLU A 111 -1.16 -6.35 -12.21
CA GLU A 111 -1.36 -6.39 -13.67
C GLU A 111 -2.83 -6.24 -14.07
N LYS A 112 -3.73 -6.96 -13.37
CA LYS A 112 -5.18 -6.84 -13.59
C LYS A 112 -5.67 -5.43 -13.27
N LEU A 113 -5.20 -4.85 -12.18
CA LEU A 113 -5.56 -3.50 -11.76
C LEU A 113 -5.04 -2.46 -12.76
N ALA A 114 -3.82 -2.63 -13.26
CA ALA A 114 -3.23 -1.79 -14.31
C ALA A 114 -4.04 -1.85 -15.61
N ALA A 115 -4.57 -3.01 -15.97
CA ALA A 115 -5.43 -3.21 -17.13
C ALA A 115 -6.89 -2.78 -16.90
N ALA A 116 -7.31 -2.53 -15.66
CA ALA A 116 -8.68 -2.17 -15.32
C ALA A 116 -9.10 -0.84 -15.98
N LYS A 117 -10.36 -0.74 -16.39
CA LYS A 117 -10.93 0.50 -16.92
C LYS A 117 -11.07 1.54 -15.80
N GLY A 118 -10.75 2.79 -16.11
CA GLY A 118 -10.85 3.93 -15.18
C GLY A 118 -9.74 4.93 -15.41
N SER A 119 -10.09 6.22 -15.37
CA SER A 119 -9.18 7.36 -15.57
C SER A 119 -9.71 8.57 -14.82
N GLY A 120 -9.09 9.74 -14.99
CA GLY A 120 -9.55 10.99 -14.37
C GLY A 120 -9.15 11.13 -12.90
N PHE A 121 -8.11 10.44 -12.47
CA PHE A 121 -7.40 10.60 -11.19
C PHE A 121 -5.91 10.75 -11.49
N THR A 122 -5.14 11.31 -10.56
CA THR A 122 -3.68 11.50 -10.73
C THR A 122 -2.96 10.15 -10.75
N GLY A 123 -3.32 9.25 -9.83
CA GLY A 123 -2.69 7.95 -9.76
C GLY A 123 -3.27 7.01 -8.71
N LEU A 124 -2.52 5.97 -8.41
CA LEU A 124 -2.87 4.98 -7.39
C LEU A 124 -2.01 5.18 -6.14
N SER A 125 -2.55 4.78 -5.00
CA SER A 125 -1.84 4.78 -3.73
C SER A 125 -1.73 3.35 -3.19
N THR A 126 -0.53 2.96 -2.75
CA THR A 126 -0.29 1.66 -2.12
C THR A 126 0.45 1.82 -0.80
N HIS A 127 -0.18 1.33 0.29
CA HIS A 127 0.38 1.44 1.63
C HIS A 127 1.35 0.31 1.97
N THR A 128 1.05 -0.90 1.59
CA THR A 128 1.79 -2.07 2.08
C THR A 128 2.76 -2.65 1.06
N LEU A 129 2.54 -2.44 -0.23
CA LEU A 129 3.40 -3.02 -1.28
C LEU A 129 4.80 -2.43 -1.29
N ALA A 130 4.95 -1.13 -1.00
CA ALA A 130 6.23 -0.45 -0.98
C ALA A 130 7.01 -0.65 0.32
N GLU A 131 6.33 -1.03 1.40
CA GLU A 131 6.91 -1.15 2.73
C GLU A 131 7.18 -2.62 3.12
N LEU A 132 6.26 -3.51 2.77
CA LEU A 132 6.25 -4.88 3.25
C LEU A 132 6.85 -5.85 2.22
N LEU A 133 8.11 -6.24 2.42
CA LEU A 133 8.80 -7.26 1.62
C LEU A 133 8.96 -8.54 2.43
N TYR A 134 8.46 -9.66 1.92
CA TYR A 134 8.50 -10.97 2.60
C TYR A 134 8.87 -12.12 1.67
N SER A 135 9.36 -13.20 2.27
CA SER A 135 9.59 -14.49 1.61
C SER A 135 8.32 -15.34 1.65
N ASP A 136 8.18 -16.23 0.70
CA ASP A 136 7.19 -17.31 0.74
C ASP A 136 7.92 -18.65 0.94
N PHE A 137 7.61 -19.35 2.01
CA PHE A 137 8.17 -20.66 2.34
C PHE A 137 7.27 -21.83 1.91
N GLY A 138 6.29 -21.58 1.03
CA GLY A 138 5.41 -22.60 0.47
C GLY A 138 6.13 -23.63 -0.41
N SER A 139 5.38 -24.53 -1.04
CA SER A 139 5.93 -25.55 -1.95
C SER A 139 6.55 -24.97 -3.21
N LYS A 140 6.05 -23.81 -3.66
CA LYS A 140 6.63 -23.00 -4.75
C LYS A 140 7.28 -21.74 -4.16
N GLY A 141 7.99 -21.92 -3.06
CA GLY A 141 8.51 -20.83 -2.26
C GLY A 141 9.39 -19.87 -3.03
N MET A 142 9.51 -18.65 -2.51
CA MET A 142 10.26 -17.58 -3.10
C MET A 142 11.09 -16.89 -2.01
N ALA A 143 12.39 -16.81 -2.19
CA ALA A 143 13.28 -16.08 -1.30
C ALA A 143 13.01 -14.56 -1.40
N ARG A 144 13.44 -13.81 -0.40
CA ARG A 144 13.12 -12.38 -0.27
C ARG A 144 13.70 -11.53 -1.41
N ASP A 145 14.86 -11.86 -1.90
CA ASP A 145 15.51 -11.21 -3.05
C ASP A 145 14.73 -11.45 -4.36
N ALA A 146 14.30 -12.68 -4.60
CA ALA A 146 13.44 -13.00 -5.73
C ALA A 146 12.06 -12.33 -5.60
N ALA A 147 11.49 -12.29 -4.39
CA ALA A 147 10.25 -11.56 -4.14
C ALA A 147 10.40 -10.07 -4.41
N GLN A 148 11.54 -9.45 -4.10
CA GLN A 148 11.82 -8.04 -4.41
C GLN A 148 11.72 -7.76 -5.92
N ALA A 149 12.24 -8.65 -6.77
CA ALA A 149 12.09 -8.50 -8.21
C ALA A 149 10.61 -8.49 -8.64
N VAL A 150 9.80 -9.39 -8.07
CA VAL A 150 8.35 -9.43 -8.31
C VAL A 150 7.65 -8.17 -7.81
N TRP A 151 8.05 -7.63 -6.65
CA TRP A 151 7.53 -6.34 -6.13
C TRP A 151 7.86 -5.18 -7.06
N THR A 152 9.06 -5.15 -7.61
CA THR A 152 9.50 -4.16 -8.59
C THR A 152 8.64 -4.21 -9.86
N GLU A 153 8.35 -5.40 -10.38
CA GLU A 153 7.43 -5.58 -11.52
C GLU A 153 6.00 -5.17 -11.18
N ALA A 154 5.52 -5.48 -9.97
CA ALA A 154 4.20 -5.10 -9.52
C ALA A 154 4.03 -3.57 -9.40
N LEU A 155 5.03 -2.88 -8.83
CA LEU A 155 5.05 -1.41 -8.76
C LEU A 155 5.12 -0.78 -10.16
N ALA A 156 5.96 -1.31 -11.04
CA ALA A 156 6.02 -0.89 -12.44
C ALA A 156 4.70 -1.08 -13.18
N ALA A 157 3.95 -2.15 -12.86
CA ALA A 157 2.63 -2.37 -13.43
C ALA A 157 1.61 -1.32 -12.94
N LEU A 158 1.61 -1.00 -11.64
CA LEU A 158 0.72 0.04 -11.09
C LEU A 158 1.05 1.42 -11.63
N ALA A 159 2.33 1.78 -11.77
CA ALA A 159 2.79 3.06 -12.31
C ALA A 159 2.34 3.31 -13.77
N LYS A 160 1.95 2.27 -14.52
CA LYS A 160 1.33 2.44 -15.86
C LYS A 160 -0.04 3.10 -15.80
N LYS A 161 -0.65 3.18 -14.63
CA LYS A 161 -1.99 3.75 -14.45
C LYS A 161 -2.00 5.26 -14.21
N GLY A 162 -0.86 5.83 -13.93
CA GLY A 162 -0.61 7.22 -13.56
C GLY A 162 0.48 7.30 -12.51
N ASP A 163 0.53 8.39 -11.80
CA ASP A 163 1.46 8.57 -10.69
C ASP A 163 1.24 7.54 -9.59
N LEU A 164 2.27 7.21 -8.83
CA LEU A 164 2.18 6.26 -7.74
C LEU A 164 2.57 6.93 -6.42
N LEU A 165 1.62 6.97 -5.51
CA LEU A 165 1.86 7.35 -4.13
C LEU A 165 2.17 6.10 -3.31
N VAL A 166 3.27 6.10 -2.59
CA VAL A 166 3.69 4.99 -1.73
C VAL A 166 3.81 5.45 -0.28
N THR A 167 3.51 4.55 0.64
CA THR A 167 3.66 4.78 2.08
C THR A 167 4.94 4.12 2.57
N GLY A 168 5.71 4.80 3.40
CA GLY A 168 6.98 4.33 3.97
C GLY A 168 8.12 4.22 2.95
N GLY A 169 7.93 3.48 1.90
CA GLY A 169 8.80 3.39 0.72
C GLY A 169 10.19 2.80 0.96
N ASN A 170 10.35 1.50 0.83
CA ASN A 170 11.67 0.88 0.72
C ASN A 170 12.38 1.31 -0.57
N ALA A 171 13.71 1.24 -0.60
CA ALA A 171 14.54 1.69 -1.71
C ALA A 171 14.14 1.10 -3.09
N TYR A 172 13.64 -0.14 -3.14
CA TYR A 172 13.18 -0.77 -4.38
C TYR A 172 11.91 -0.11 -4.96
N ALA A 173 11.12 0.58 -4.13
CA ALA A 173 9.87 1.22 -4.54
C ALA A 173 10.07 2.65 -5.07
N LEU A 174 11.11 3.34 -4.60
CA LEU A 174 11.36 4.75 -4.91
C LEU A 174 11.44 5.08 -6.42
N PRO A 175 12.04 4.24 -7.28
CA PRO A 175 12.07 4.53 -8.72
C PRO A 175 10.70 4.58 -9.39
N TYR A 176 9.66 4.06 -8.75
CA TYR A 176 8.28 4.02 -9.27
C TYR A 176 7.36 5.01 -8.56
N ALA A 177 7.82 5.61 -7.46
CA ALA A 177 7.04 6.53 -6.66
C ALA A 177 7.09 7.95 -7.24
N SER A 178 5.94 8.62 -7.30
CA SER A 178 5.83 10.06 -7.55
C SER A 178 5.72 10.85 -6.25
N PHE A 179 5.21 10.22 -5.20
CA PHE A 179 5.08 10.76 -3.83
C PHE A 179 5.33 9.66 -2.80
N VAL A 180 5.94 10.03 -1.67
CA VAL A 180 6.13 9.14 -0.52
C VAL A 180 5.50 9.78 0.72
N THR A 181 4.62 9.05 1.39
CA THR A 181 4.00 9.46 2.65
C THR A 181 4.49 8.61 3.81
N ASP A 182 4.25 9.06 5.03
CA ASP A 182 4.62 8.36 6.28
C ASP A 182 6.10 7.98 6.34
N THR A 183 6.95 8.88 5.84
CA THR A 183 8.40 8.67 5.94
C THR A 183 8.83 8.74 7.40
N PRO A 184 9.66 7.80 7.87
CA PRO A 184 10.10 7.79 9.26
C PRO A 184 10.86 9.08 9.59
N THR A 185 10.43 9.79 10.63
CA THR A 185 11.03 11.05 11.10
C THR A 185 12.05 10.83 12.19
N THR A 186 12.05 9.65 12.82
CA THR A 186 12.92 9.28 13.93
C THR A 186 13.74 8.04 13.60
N SER A 187 14.84 7.84 14.31
CA SER A 187 15.61 6.60 14.29
C SER A 187 15.04 5.57 15.25
N SER A 188 15.71 4.40 15.34
CA SER A 188 15.27 3.28 16.18
C SER A 188 15.25 3.54 17.69
N ALA A 189 15.69 4.71 18.14
CA ALA A 189 15.72 5.14 19.55
C ALA A 189 16.41 4.13 20.51
N PHE A 190 17.49 3.46 20.05
CA PHE A 190 18.29 2.61 20.93
C PHE A 190 19.04 3.45 21.99
N LEU A 191 19.25 2.90 23.17
CA LEU A 191 19.98 3.56 24.26
C LEU A 191 21.38 4.07 23.88
N SER A 192 21.99 3.52 22.85
CA SER A 192 23.29 3.94 22.30
C SER A 192 23.20 5.13 21.34
N GLU A 193 22.00 5.48 20.88
CA GLU A 193 21.78 6.58 19.94
C GLU A 193 21.61 7.89 20.70
N LYS A 194 22.49 8.87 20.43
CA LYS A 194 22.40 10.20 21.04
C LYS A 194 21.53 11.17 20.28
N THR A 195 21.43 10.99 18.97
CA THR A 195 20.71 11.91 18.08
C THR A 195 20.18 11.16 16.88
N ALA A 196 18.90 11.33 16.57
CA ALA A 196 18.31 10.83 15.33
C ALA A 196 18.77 11.70 14.15
N VAL A 197 19.23 11.06 13.09
CA VAL A 197 19.55 11.74 11.82
C VAL A 197 18.47 11.36 10.82
N PRO A 198 17.69 12.31 10.26
CA PRO A 198 16.65 12.04 9.28
C PRO A 198 17.28 11.72 7.90
N PHE A 199 18.05 10.65 7.82
CA PHE A 199 18.88 10.31 6.67
C PHE A 199 18.03 10.09 5.41
N TYR A 200 16.88 9.46 5.56
CA TYR A 200 15.95 9.19 4.46
C TYR A 200 15.50 10.51 3.79
N GLN A 201 15.06 11.47 4.59
CA GLN A 201 14.64 12.78 4.12
C GLN A 201 15.81 13.55 3.49
N ILE A 202 17.00 13.52 4.10
CA ILE A 202 18.19 14.19 3.58
C ILE A 202 18.54 13.67 2.17
N VAL A 203 18.50 12.36 1.97
CA VAL A 203 18.84 11.73 0.68
C VAL A 203 17.80 12.03 -0.41
N LEU A 204 16.53 12.02 -0.05
CA LEU A 204 15.44 12.13 -1.03
C LEU A 204 14.92 13.56 -1.22
N HIS A 205 15.29 14.48 -0.31
CA HIS A 205 14.89 15.88 -0.41
C HIS A 205 15.30 16.49 -1.75
N GLY A 206 14.34 17.11 -2.45
CA GLY A 206 14.56 17.72 -3.75
C GLY A 206 14.57 16.75 -4.94
N VAL A 207 14.52 15.43 -4.69
CA VAL A 207 14.40 14.39 -5.72
C VAL A 207 12.97 13.88 -5.82
N LEU A 208 12.34 13.67 -4.66
CA LEU A 208 11.00 13.09 -4.55
C LEU A 208 10.21 13.85 -3.46
N PRO A 209 8.96 14.25 -3.73
CA PRO A 209 8.11 14.83 -2.72
C PRO A 209 7.85 13.83 -1.58
N LEU A 210 8.07 14.28 -0.35
CA LEU A 210 7.96 13.49 0.87
C LEU A 210 7.00 14.13 1.85
N SER A 211 6.25 13.33 2.60
CA SER A 211 5.62 13.76 3.85
C SER A 211 6.00 12.83 4.99
N GLY A 212 6.11 13.36 6.20
CA GLY A 212 6.24 12.57 7.41
C GLY A 212 4.91 11.95 7.84
N GLU A 213 4.90 11.40 9.05
CA GLU A 213 3.69 10.89 9.69
C GLU A 213 2.63 11.97 9.82
N ALA A 214 1.36 11.55 9.80
CA ALA A 214 0.23 12.47 9.94
C ALA A 214 0.28 13.18 11.30
N ALA A 215 0.01 14.48 11.32
CA ALA A 215 0.11 15.30 12.54
C ALA A 215 -0.81 14.82 13.68
N ASN A 216 -1.91 14.14 13.35
CA ASN A 216 -2.84 13.55 14.31
C ASN A 216 -2.47 12.13 14.76
N ASP A 217 -1.45 11.52 14.14
CA ASP A 217 -0.94 10.20 14.50
C ASP A 217 0.42 10.28 15.23
N GLN A 218 0.99 11.49 15.31
CA GLN A 218 2.20 11.71 16.09
C GLN A 218 1.87 11.52 17.58
N SER A 219 2.53 10.57 18.21
CA SER A 219 2.56 10.50 19.68
C SER A 219 3.14 11.80 20.20
N ASP A 220 2.47 12.41 21.19
CA ASP A 220 3.00 13.57 21.91
C ASP A 220 4.48 13.34 22.29
N PRO A 221 5.33 14.37 22.13
CA PRO A 221 6.77 14.26 22.46
C PRO A 221 7.04 13.98 23.92
#